data_b8f1b22b4bfd0fbcb76b43a751c60e13
#
_entry.id   b8f1b22b4bfd0fbcb76b43a751c60e13
#
_cell.length_a   1.000
_cell.length_b   1.000
_cell.length_c   1.000
_cell.angle_alpha   90.00
_cell.angle_beta   90.00
_cell.angle_gamma   90.00
#
_symmetry.space_group_name_H-M   'P 1'
#
loop_
_entity.id
_entity.type
_entity.pdbx_description
1 polymer ?
#
loop_
_entity_poly.entity_id
_entity_poly.type
_entity_poly.pdbx_seq_one_letter_code
_entity_poly.pdbx_strand_id
1 'polypeptide(L)'
;VAGLAAAFGSGAMTNTIADIEQADVILITGSNTSENHPVISSVVKRAVHVKGKQLIVVDPRRITMTRYARKWLRPNLGTDVAWINGLMQVIISEGLHDRAFVDARTTGFEALRQTVEKYTPGYVETITGIRSADLIEAARMYAGAERASILYCMGITQHTTGTDNVKSLANLAMLCGHIGRPGTGVNPLRGQNNVQGACDMGGL
;
A
#
# COMPACT_ATOMS: atom_id res chain seq x y z
N VAL A 1 3.61 12.71 5.51
CA VAL A 1 5.03 12.90 5.89
C VAL A 1 5.35 12.09 7.14
N ALA A 2 4.75 12.39 8.31
CA ALA A 2 5.11 11.80 9.61
C ALA A 2 5.16 10.26 9.62
N GLY A 3 4.17 9.58 9.04
CA GLY A 3 4.11 8.12 9.04
C GLY A 3 5.26 7.46 8.27
N LEU A 4 5.64 7.99 7.10
CA LEU A 4 6.80 7.48 6.35
C LEU A 4 8.13 7.87 7.01
N ALA A 5 8.23 9.11 7.51
CA ALA A 5 9.43 9.54 8.22
C ALA A 5 9.73 8.67 9.44
N ALA A 6 8.69 8.24 10.17
CA ALA A 6 8.84 7.32 11.29
C ALA A 6 9.34 5.92 10.87
N ALA A 7 8.99 5.46 9.65
CA ALA A 7 9.38 4.13 9.15
C ALA A 7 10.71 4.16 8.38
N PHE A 8 10.93 5.19 7.55
CA PHE A 8 12.02 5.23 6.56
C PHE A 8 12.95 6.44 6.73
N GLY A 9 12.71 7.32 7.70
CA GLY A 9 13.48 8.54 7.91
C GLY A 9 13.14 9.69 6.96
N SER A 10 12.30 9.47 5.95
CA SER A 10 11.85 10.49 4.99
C SER A 10 10.37 10.35 4.67
N GLY A 11 9.71 11.47 4.41
CA GLY A 11 8.29 11.50 4.03
C GLY A 11 8.05 11.48 2.52
N ALA A 12 9.08 11.38 1.70
CA ALA A 12 9.00 11.35 0.24
C ALA A 12 8.64 9.96 -0.32
N MET A 13 8.39 9.89 -1.61
CA MET A 13 8.32 8.63 -2.35
C MET A 13 9.65 7.88 -2.21
N THR A 14 9.57 6.58 -1.96
CA THR A 14 10.79 5.75 -1.84
C THR A 14 11.42 5.42 -3.18
N ASN A 15 10.64 5.52 -4.27
CA ASN A 15 11.02 5.17 -5.63
C ASN A 15 10.61 6.24 -6.64
N THR A 16 11.13 6.19 -7.84
CA THR A 16 10.78 7.09 -8.93
C THR A 16 9.47 6.68 -9.62
N ILE A 17 8.86 7.61 -10.37
CA ILE A 17 7.67 7.29 -11.18
C ILE A 17 8.00 6.21 -12.24
N ALA A 18 9.22 6.20 -12.77
CA ALA A 18 9.66 5.19 -13.74
C ALA A 18 9.73 3.77 -13.13
N ASP A 19 10.03 3.66 -11.85
CA ASP A 19 10.05 2.37 -11.14
C ASP A 19 8.67 1.74 -11.02
N ILE A 20 7.59 2.54 -10.98
CA ILE A 20 6.22 2.03 -10.86
C ILE A 20 5.91 1.04 -11.99
N GLU A 21 6.41 1.30 -13.19
CA GLU A 21 6.16 0.46 -14.36
C GLU A 21 6.90 -0.89 -14.29
N GLN A 22 7.91 -1.00 -13.43
CA GLN A 22 8.69 -2.22 -13.24
C GLN A 22 8.08 -3.15 -12.18
N ALA A 23 7.11 -2.67 -11.40
CA ALA A 23 6.42 -3.46 -10.40
C ALA A 23 5.61 -4.60 -11.06
N ASP A 24 5.64 -5.78 -10.49
CA ASP A 24 4.84 -6.92 -10.93
C ASP A 24 3.41 -6.82 -10.39
N VAL A 25 3.28 -6.25 -9.18
CA VAL A 25 2.01 -5.90 -8.56
C VAL A 25 2.03 -4.43 -8.12
N ILE A 26 1.01 -3.69 -8.50
CA ILE A 26 0.80 -2.31 -8.05
C ILE A 26 -0.44 -2.30 -7.15
N LEU A 27 -0.32 -1.78 -5.93
CA LEU A 27 -1.44 -1.55 -5.03
C LEU A 27 -1.73 -0.06 -4.97
N ILE A 28 -2.94 0.34 -5.40
CA ILE A 28 -3.40 1.74 -5.30
C ILE A 28 -4.46 1.82 -4.20
N THR A 29 -4.29 2.76 -3.27
CA THR A 29 -5.26 3.00 -2.21
C THR A 29 -5.45 4.49 -1.90
N GLY A 30 -6.70 4.88 -1.64
CA GLY A 30 -7.04 6.26 -1.28
C GLY A 30 -6.63 7.31 -2.30
N SER A 31 -6.63 6.94 -3.60
CA SER A 31 -6.19 7.81 -4.70
C SER A 31 -7.07 7.64 -5.94
N ASN A 32 -7.76 8.69 -6.37
CA ASN A 32 -8.35 8.74 -7.70
C ASN A 32 -7.29 9.14 -8.74
N THR A 33 -6.36 8.22 -8.95
CA THR A 33 -5.13 8.46 -9.73
C THR A 33 -5.42 8.93 -11.16
N SER A 34 -6.50 8.47 -11.78
CA SER A 34 -6.84 8.85 -13.16
C SER A 34 -7.20 10.32 -13.31
N GLU A 35 -7.80 10.91 -12.29
CA GLU A 35 -8.24 12.32 -12.31
C GLU A 35 -7.17 13.24 -11.73
N ASN A 36 -6.58 12.86 -10.59
CA ASN A 36 -5.66 13.75 -9.86
C ASN A 36 -4.19 13.62 -10.28
N HIS A 37 -3.80 12.46 -10.85
CA HIS A 37 -2.43 12.15 -11.26
C HIS A 37 -2.40 11.48 -12.64
N PRO A 38 -2.87 12.14 -13.71
CA PRO A 38 -3.11 11.52 -15.02
C PRO A 38 -1.84 10.92 -15.66
N VAL A 39 -0.68 11.52 -15.44
CA VAL A 39 0.61 11.00 -15.94
C VAL A 39 0.94 9.67 -15.26
N ILE A 40 0.85 9.60 -13.94
CA ILE A 40 1.08 8.35 -13.17
C ILE A 40 0.02 7.30 -13.54
N SER A 41 -1.23 7.71 -13.70
CA SER A 41 -2.30 6.83 -14.18
C SER A 41 -1.96 6.19 -15.53
N SER A 42 -1.37 6.95 -16.45
CA SER A 42 -0.95 6.44 -17.77
C SER A 42 0.17 5.41 -17.63
N VAL A 43 1.14 5.67 -16.74
CA VAL A 43 2.20 4.71 -16.42
C VAL A 43 1.63 3.40 -15.87
N VAL A 44 0.71 3.47 -14.90
CA VAL A 44 0.05 2.29 -14.32
C VAL A 44 -0.78 1.54 -15.38
N LYS A 45 -1.58 2.24 -16.18
CA LYS A 45 -2.36 1.62 -17.25
C LYS A 45 -1.48 0.91 -18.25
N ARG A 46 -0.35 1.50 -18.64
CA ARG A 46 0.64 0.88 -19.54
C ARG A 46 1.26 -0.36 -18.90
N ALA A 47 1.65 -0.30 -17.61
CA ALA A 47 2.15 -1.44 -16.88
C ALA A 47 1.17 -2.62 -16.91
N VAL A 48 -0.11 -2.36 -16.63
CA VAL A 48 -1.14 -3.40 -16.59
C VAL A 48 -1.50 -3.90 -17.99
N HIS A 49 -1.82 -2.99 -18.92
CA HIS A 49 -2.44 -3.33 -20.20
C HIS A 49 -1.43 -3.83 -21.25
N VAL A 50 -0.22 -3.25 -21.23
CA VAL A 50 0.83 -3.58 -22.21
C VAL A 50 1.83 -4.58 -21.66
N LYS A 51 2.20 -4.45 -20.36
CA LYS A 51 3.24 -5.30 -19.77
C LYS A 51 2.69 -6.46 -18.92
N GLY A 52 1.36 -6.61 -18.85
CA GLY A 52 0.71 -7.72 -18.13
C GLY A 52 0.89 -7.68 -16.61
N LYS A 53 1.23 -6.52 -16.05
CA LYS A 53 1.38 -6.36 -14.59
C LYS A 53 0.03 -6.40 -13.90
N GLN A 54 0.01 -6.72 -12.61
CA GLN A 54 -1.22 -6.85 -11.85
C GLN A 54 -1.50 -5.59 -11.03
N LEU A 55 -2.78 -5.23 -10.91
CA LEU A 55 -3.24 -4.07 -10.16
C LEU A 55 -4.23 -4.50 -9.09
N ILE A 56 -3.98 -4.10 -7.86
CA ILE A 56 -4.92 -4.14 -6.74
C ILE A 56 -5.39 -2.70 -6.48
N VAL A 57 -6.68 -2.47 -6.44
CA VAL A 57 -7.26 -1.18 -6.06
C VAL A 57 -8.04 -1.36 -4.76
N VAL A 58 -7.74 -0.51 -3.77
CA VAL A 58 -8.47 -0.45 -2.50
C VAL A 58 -9.09 0.94 -2.38
N ASP A 59 -10.37 1.06 -2.70
CA ASP A 59 -11.11 2.33 -2.69
C ASP A 59 -12.60 2.05 -2.48
N PRO A 60 -13.30 2.78 -1.60
CA PRO A 60 -14.74 2.63 -1.40
C PRO A 60 -15.55 3.01 -2.64
N ARG A 61 -14.99 3.84 -3.53
CA ARG A 61 -15.63 4.30 -4.77
C ARG A 61 -15.17 3.48 -5.96
N ARG A 62 -16.05 3.32 -6.94
CA ARG A 62 -15.70 2.74 -8.23
C ARG A 62 -14.99 3.78 -9.10
N ILE A 63 -13.71 4.01 -8.83
CA ILE A 63 -12.87 4.91 -9.61
C ILE A 63 -12.44 4.28 -10.94
N THR A 64 -11.93 5.09 -11.88
CA THR A 64 -11.52 4.61 -13.22
C THR A 64 -10.51 3.47 -13.14
N MET A 65 -9.57 3.50 -12.19
CA MET A 65 -8.54 2.48 -12.03
C MET A 65 -9.11 1.09 -11.72
N THR A 66 -10.32 0.99 -11.14
CA THR A 66 -10.95 -0.32 -10.85
C THR A 66 -11.24 -1.13 -12.11
N ARG A 67 -11.34 -0.50 -13.29
CA ARG A 67 -11.54 -1.20 -14.58
C ARG A 67 -10.31 -1.99 -15.02
N TYR A 68 -9.13 -1.63 -14.51
CA TYR A 68 -7.84 -2.24 -14.82
C TYR A 68 -7.39 -3.19 -13.71
N ALA A 69 -8.09 -3.17 -12.58
CA ALA A 69 -7.70 -3.94 -11.41
C ALA A 69 -7.99 -5.43 -11.59
N ARG A 70 -7.00 -6.27 -11.28
CA ARG A 70 -7.19 -7.71 -11.08
C ARG A 70 -8.04 -7.97 -9.84
N LYS A 71 -7.86 -7.13 -8.79
CA LYS A 71 -8.63 -7.17 -7.55
C LYS A 71 -9.03 -5.76 -7.14
N TRP A 72 -10.32 -5.57 -6.85
CA TRP A 72 -10.84 -4.36 -6.24
C TRP A 72 -11.44 -4.70 -4.87
N LEU A 73 -10.84 -4.14 -3.83
CA LEU A 73 -11.32 -4.22 -2.46
C LEU A 73 -12.09 -2.93 -2.14
N ARG A 74 -13.28 -3.08 -1.59
CA ARG A 74 -14.16 -1.95 -1.28
C ARG A 74 -14.38 -1.86 0.24
N PRO A 75 -13.48 -1.17 0.98
CA PRO A 75 -13.63 -1.04 2.42
C PRO A 75 -14.71 -0.03 2.80
N ASN A 76 -15.29 -0.20 3.99
CA ASN A 76 -16.02 0.85 4.68
C ASN A 76 -15.07 2.02 5.00
N LEU A 77 -15.60 3.24 5.05
CA LEU A 77 -14.79 4.43 5.35
C LEU A 77 -14.19 4.36 6.76
N GLY A 78 -12.93 4.80 6.90
CA GLY A 78 -12.23 4.87 8.18
C GLY A 78 -11.73 3.52 8.71
N THR A 79 -11.71 2.47 7.88
CA THR A 79 -11.28 1.12 8.29
C THR A 79 -9.92 0.71 7.70
N ASP A 80 -9.10 1.69 7.32
CA ASP A 80 -7.86 1.43 6.58
C ASP A 80 -6.85 0.59 7.37
N VAL A 81 -6.61 0.91 8.65
CA VAL A 81 -5.74 0.10 9.50
C VAL A 81 -6.20 -1.36 9.54
N ALA A 82 -7.53 -1.59 9.57
CA ALA A 82 -8.05 -2.95 9.70
C ALA A 82 -7.76 -3.82 8.47
N TRP A 83 -8.01 -3.32 7.25
CA TRP A 83 -7.72 -4.12 6.06
C TRP A 83 -6.21 -4.28 5.81
N ILE A 84 -5.39 -3.26 6.11
CA ILE A 84 -3.93 -3.36 5.97
C ILE A 84 -3.38 -4.40 6.95
N ASN A 85 -3.79 -4.34 8.23
CA ASN A 85 -3.42 -5.34 9.23
C ASN A 85 -3.92 -6.74 8.86
N GLY A 86 -5.10 -6.84 8.25
CA GLY A 86 -5.63 -8.10 7.73
C GLY A 86 -4.77 -8.71 6.63
N LEU A 87 -4.27 -7.89 5.69
CA LEU A 87 -3.30 -8.38 4.70
C LEU A 87 -2.03 -8.91 5.38
N MET A 88 -1.48 -8.16 6.35
CA MET A 88 -0.28 -8.58 7.09
C MET A 88 -0.54 -9.86 7.92
N GLN A 89 -1.72 -9.99 8.52
CA GLN A 89 -2.09 -11.19 9.26
C GLN A 89 -2.09 -12.43 8.36
N VAL A 90 -2.70 -12.36 7.17
CA VAL A 90 -2.69 -13.45 6.19
C VAL A 90 -1.25 -13.77 5.76
N ILE A 91 -0.45 -12.76 5.42
CA ILE A 91 0.94 -12.92 4.99
C ILE A 91 1.77 -13.62 6.05
N ILE A 92 1.62 -13.25 7.33
CA ILE A 92 2.36 -13.86 8.43
C ILE A 92 1.86 -15.28 8.70
N SER A 93 0.54 -15.50 8.76
CA SER A 93 -0.04 -16.80 9.07
C SER A 93 0.26 -17.85 8.00
N GLU A 94 0.39 -17.45 6.74
CA GLU A 94 0.74 -18.33 5.62
C GLU A 94 2.27 -18.39 5.37
N GLY A 95 3.10 -17.69 6.15
CA GLY A 95 4.55 -17.69 6.00
C GLY A 95 5.05 -17.05 4.71
N LEU A 96 4.28 -16.10 4.14
CA LEU A 96 4.59 -15.45 2.86
C LEU A 96 5.50 -14.21 3.01
N HIS A 97 5.86 -13.83 4.23
CA HIS A 97 6.74 -12.69 4.48
C HIS A 97 8.20 -12.98 4.09
N ASP A 98 8.92 -11.96 3.67
CA ASP A 98 10.36 -12.05 3.40
C ASP A 98 11.15 -12.05 4.72
N ARG A 99 11.35 -13.26 5.26
CA ARG A 99 12.03 -13.45 6.53
C ARG A 99 13.46 -12.90 6.52
N ALA A 100 14.18 -13.08 5.43
CA ALA A 100 15.56 -12.60 5.34
C ALA A 100 15.64 -11.08 5.39
N PHE A 101 14.73 -10.40 4.70
CA PHE A 101 14.63 -8.94 4.76
C PHE A 101 14.19 -8.46 6.15
N VAL A 102 13.17 -9.08 6.73
CA VAL A 102 12.65 -8.72 8.06
C VAL A 102 13.74 -8.83 9.11
N ASP A 103 14.46 -9.95 9.17
CA ASP A 103 15.51 -10.20 10.15
C ASP A 103 16.70 -9.25 9.99
N ALA A 104 17.07 -8.90 8.74
CA ALA A 104 18.25 -8.08 8.46
C ALA A 104 17.99 -6.56 8.46
N ARG A 105 16.77 -6.12 8.19
CA ARG A 105 16.47 -4.72 7.85
C ARG A 105 15.36 -4.07 8.68
N THR A 106 14.72 -4.81 9.57
CA THR A 106 13.61 -4.27 10.37
C THR A 106 13.80 -4.54 11.85
N THR A 107 13.01 -3.84 12.67
CA THR A 107 12.92 -4.07 14.11
C THR A 107 11.45 -4.19 14.51
N GLY A 108 11.17 -4.87 15.63
CA GLY A 108 9.81 -4.94 16.17
C GLY A 108 8.86 -5.90 15.46
N PHE A 109 9.35 -6.85 14.67
CA PHE A 109 8.52 -7.84 13.97
C PHE A 109 7.59 -8.60 14.92
N GLU A 110 8.07 -9.02 16.09
CA GLU A 110 7.25 -9.76 17.05
C GLU A 110 6.10 -8.91 17.60
N ALA A 111 6.33 -7.63 17.87
CA ALA A 111 5.29 -6.70 18.29
C ALA A 111 4.24 -6.49 17.18
N LEU A 112 4.69 -6.40 15.93
CA LEU A 112 3.79 -6.34 14.76
C LEU A 112 2.95 -7.61 14.67
N ARG A 113 3.56 -8.79 14.77
CA ARG A 113 2.89 -10.09 14.71
C ARG A 113 1.77 -10.18 15.75
N GLN A 114 2.06 -9.82 17.00
CA GLN A 114 1.08 -9.80 18.09
C GLN A 114 -0.05 -8.78 17.81
N THR A 115 0.30 -7.60 17.28
CA THR A 115 -0.69 -6.57 16.96
C THR A 115 -1.67 -7.01 15.89
N VAL A 116 -1.18 -7.69 14.84
CA VAL A 116 -2.03 -8.08 13.70
C VAL A 116 -2.77 -9.40 13.92
N GLU A 117 -2.41 -10.20 14.92
CA GLU A 117 -3.00 -11.52 15.19
C GLU A 117 -4.52 -11.52 15.23
N LYS A 118 -5.13 -10.50 15.83
CA LYS A 118 -6.58 -10.36 15.93
C LYS A 118 -7.27 -10.02 14.60
N TYR A 119 -6.53 -9.51 13.61
CA TYR A 119 -7.09 -9.09 12.31
C TYR A 119 -7.25 -10.25 11.35
N THR A 120 -7.86 -11.34 11.81
CA THR A 120 -8.21 -12.47 10.94
C THR A 120 -9.12 -12.04 9.79
N PRO A 121 -9.11 -12.71 8.63
CA PRO A 121 -9.96 -12.34 7.50
C PRO A 121 -11.44 -12.19 7.87
N GLY A 122 -11.97 -13.09 8.69
CA GLY A 122 -13.36 -13.01 9.17
C GLY A 122 -13.62 -11.76 10.03
N TYR A 123 -12.71 -11.44 10.95
CA TYR A 123 -12.83 -10.23 11.76
C TYR A 123 -12.74 -8.96 10.91
N VAL A 124 -11.79 -8.92 9.96
CA VAL A 124 -11.65 -7.80 9.03
C VAL A 124 -12.90 -7.61 8.18
N GLU A 125 -13.52 -8.69 7.70
CA GLU A 125 -14.77 -8.63 6.94
C GLU A 125 -15.89 -7.95 7.74
N THR A 126 -16.03 -8.23 9.03
CA THR A 126 -17.05 -7.59 9.88
C THR A 126 -16.85 -6.09 10.03
N ILE A 127 -15.60 -5.61 10.00
CA ILE A 127 -15.27 -4.18 10.15
C ILE A 127 -15.34 -3.45 8.82
N THR A 128 -14.73 -4.05 7.80
CA THR A 128 -14.45 -3.36 6.54
C THR A 128 -15.47 -3.62 5.45
N GLY A 129 -16.25 -4.70 5.55
CA GLY A 129 -17.12 -5.19 4.50
C GLY A 129 -16.37 -5.85 3.32
N ILE A 130 -15.04 -5.97 3.38
CA ILE A 130 -14.25 -6.70 2.39
C ILE A 130 -14.42 -8.19 2.67
N ARG A 131 -14.84 -8.97 1.68
CA ARG A 131 -14.99 -10.43 1.84
C ARG A 131 -13.64 -11.08 2.18
N SER A 132 -13.64 -12.00 3.13
CA SER A 132 -12.45 -12.74 3.57
C SER A 132 -11.67 -13.35 2.40
N ALA A 133 -12.36 -13.95 1.42
CA ALA A 133 -11.72 -14.54 0.24
C ALA A 133 -10.98 -13.49 -0.62
N ASP A 134 -11.56 -12.29 -0.79
CA ASP A 134 -10.93 -11.22 -1.57
C ASP A 134 -9.71 -10.64 -0.84
N LEU A 135 -9.76 -10.53 0.49
CA LEU A 135 -8.64 -10.09 1.32
C LEU A 135 -7.47 -11.08 1.22
N ILE A 136 -7.75 -12.37 1.36
CA ILE A 136 -6.74 -13.44 1.27
C ILE A 136 -6.08 -13.45 -0.13
N GLU A 137 -6.89 -13.36 -1.20
CA GLU A 137 -6.36 -13.30 -2.56
C GLU A 137 -5.45 -12.09 -2.77
N ALA A 138 -5.86 -10.91 -2.29
CA ALA A 138 -5.05 -9.69 -2.40
C ALA A 138 -3.73 -9.80 -1.61
N ALA A 139 -3.76 -10.39 -0.42
CA ALA A 139 -2.58 -10.63 0.39
C ALA A 139 -1.57 -11.55 -0.34
N ARG A 140 -2.05 -12.66 -0.88
CA ARG A 140 -1.23 -13.60 -1.66
C ARG A 140 -0.68 -12.99 -2.93
N MET A 141 -1.49 -12.18 -3.64
CA MET A 141 -1.03 -11.44 -4.83
C MET A 141 0.11 -10.48 -4.49
N TYR A 142 -0.04 -9.71 -3.41
CA TYR A 142 0.95 -8.71 -3.01
C TYR A 142 2.23 -9.36 -2.52
N ALA A 143 2.14 -10.33 -1.62
CA ALA A 143 3.30 -10.99 -1.03
C ALA A 143 4.01 -11.95 -2.00
N GLY A 144 3.27 -12.58 -2.93
CA GLY A 144 3.84 -13.47 -3.93
C GLY A 144 4.53 -12.77 -5.11
N ALA A 145 4.44 -11.45 -5.19
CA ALA A 145 5.14 -10.68 -6.21
C ALA A 145 6.64 -10.61 -5.93
N GLU A 146 7.47 -10.68 -6.97
CA GLU A 146 8.89 -10.36 -6.83
C GLU A 146 9.10 -8.89 -6.48
N ARG A 147 8.30 -7.99 -7.11
CA ARG A 147 8.34 -6.55 -6.90
C ARG A 147 6.93 -6.01 -6.78
N ALA A 148 6.61 -5.40 -5.67
CA ALA A 148 5.33 -4.72 -5.49
C ALA A 148 5.51 -3.27 -5.03
N SER A 149 4.68 -2.38 -5.58
CA SER A 149 4.68 -0.95 -5.29
C SER A 149 3.33 -0.51 -4.74
N ILE A 150 3.34 0.24 -3.65
CA ILE A 150 2.16 0.86 -3.06
C ILE A 150 2.09 2.32 -3.50
N LEU A 151 0.98 2.72 -4.09
CA LEU A 151 0.64 4.11 -4.40
C LEU A 151 -0.53 4.54 -3.52
N TYR A 152 -0.37 5.60 -2.75
CA TYR A 152 -1.43 6.10 -1.88
C TYR A 152 -1.52 7.63 -1.91
N CYS A 153 -2.68 8.18 -1.54
CA CYS A 153 -2.90 9.62 -1.51
C CYS A 153 -3.73 10.03 -0.29
N MET A 154 -4.39 11.16 -0.38
CA MET A 154 -5.12 11.78 0.74
C MET A 154 -6.27 10.93 1.30
N GLY A 155 -6.83 10.01 0.53
CA GLY A 155 -7.82 9.05 1.04
C GLY A 155 -7.28 8.11 2.12
N ILE A 156 -5.96 7.99 2.26
CA ILE A 156 -5.29 7.28 3.37
C ILE A 156 -4.89 8.25 4.49
N THR A 157 -4.46 9.46 4.14
CA THR A 157 -3.81 10.36 5.10
C THR A 157 -4.74 11.34 5.79
N GLN A 158 -5.86 11.71 5.17
CA GLN A 158 -6.84 12.66 5.72
C GLN A 158 -7.88 11.99 6.63
N HIS A 159 -7.39 11.24 7.59
CA HIS A 159 -8.16 10.61 8.66
C HIS A 159 -7.54 10.91 10.02
N THR A 160 -8.28 10.76 11.08
CA THR A 160 -7.75 10.83 12.46
C THR A 160 -6.65 9.79 12.69
N THR A 161 -6.73 8.66 11.99
CA THR A 161 -5.74 7.56 11.97
C THR A 161 -4.73 7.67 10.82
N GLY A 162 -4.65 8.79 10.12
CA GLY A 162 -3.85 8.92 8.89
C GLY A 162 -2.38 8.56 9.05
N THR A 163 -1.76 8.91 10.18
CA THR A 163 -0.38 8.53 10.47
C THR A 163 -0.25 7.01 10.63
N ASP A 164 -1.18 6.36 11.33
CA ASP A 164 -1.16 4.91 11.54
C ASP A 164 -1.48 4.15 10.26
N ASN A 165 -2.37 4.68 9.42
CA ASN A 165 -2.62 4.12 8.08
C ASN A 165 -1.31 4.06 7.27
N VAL A 166 -0.53 5.15 7.25
CA VAL A 166 0.74 5.21 6.50
C VAL A 166 1.80 4.29 7.11
N LYS A 167 1.91 4.23 8.45
CA LYS A 167 2.80 3.27 9.13
C LYS A 167 2.44 1.83 8.79
N SER A 168 1.14 1.51 8.74
CA SER A 168 0.67 0.17 8.38
C SER A 168 1.03 -0.19 6.92
N LEU A 169 0.94 0.76 5.97
CA LEU A 169 1.41 0.54 4.60
C LEU A 169 2.93 0.34 4.53
N ALA A 170 3.69 1.10 5.30
CA ALA A 170 5.14 0.94 5.40
C ALA A 170 5.51 -0.43 5.98
N ASN A 171 4.82 -0.86 7.04
CA ASN A 171 5.00 -2.18 7.64
C ASN A 171 4.67 -3.31 6.65
N LEU A 172 3.58 -3.18 5.88
CA LEU A 172 3.21 -4.14 4.84
C LEU A 172 4.33 -4.28 3.78
N ALA A 173 4.91 -3.16 3.33
CA ALA A 173 5.99 -3.19 2.36
C ALA A 173 7.27 -3.81 2.93
N MET A 174 7.64 -3.46 4.16
CA MET A 174 8.81 -4.04 4.84
C MET A 174 8.62 -5.53 5.10
N LEU A 175 7.42 -5.95 5.50
CA LEU A 175 7.10 -7.36 5.76
C LEU A 175 7.38 -8.27 4.54
N CYS A 176 7.17 -7.74 3.32
CA CYS A 176 7.37 -8.46 2.07
C CYS A 176 8.69 -8.12 1.37
N GLY A 177 9.59 -7.32 1.97
CA GLY A 177 10.82 -6.89 1.33
C GLY A 177 10.62 -5.99 0.10
N HIS A 178 9.44 -5.35 -0.03
CA HIS A 178 9.11 -4.49 -1.17
C HIS A 178 9.56 -3.05 -0.96
N ILE A 179 10.82 -2.86 -0.60
CA ILE A 179 11.42 -1.57 -0.35
C ILE A 179 12.91 -1.59 -0.74
N GLY A 180 13.45 -0.43 -1.16
CA GLY A 180 14.88 -0.25 -1.39
C GLY A 180 15.43 -0.83 -2.70
N ARG A 181 14.59 -1.19 -3.66
CA ARG A 181 14.99 -1.68 -4.99
C ARG A 181 14.02 -1.21 -6.08
N PRO A 182 14.42 -1.18 -7.37
CA PRO A 182 13.55 -0.77 -8.47
C PRO A 182 12.28 -1.61 -8.55
N GLY A 183 11.15 -0.98 -8.88
CA GLY A 183 9.86 -1.65 -9.00
C GLY A 183 9.13 -1.95 -7.69
N THR A 184 9.69 -1.52 -6.56
CA THR A 184 9.07 -1.67 -5.24
C THR A 184 8.68 -0.32 -4.64
N GLY A 185 8.34 -0.27 -3.36
CA GLY A 185 8.27 0.96 -2.58
C GLY A 185 6.89 1.39 -2.12
N VAL A 186 6.91 2.44 -1.30
CA VAL A 186 5.73 3.11 -0.73
C VAL A 186 5.74 4.56 -1.19
N ASN A 187 4.80 4.90 -2.06
CA ASN A 187 4.85 6.07 -2.90
C ASN A 187 3.63 6.97 -2.68
N PRO A 188 3.73 8.00 -1.82
CA PRO A 188 2.69 9.00 -1.64
C PRO A 188 2.52 9.86 -2.90
N LEU A 189 1.33 9.86 -3.48
CA LEU A 189 0.98 10.75 -4.59
C LEU A 189 0.51 12.09 -4.02
N ARG A 190 1.31 13.14 -4.20
CA ARG A 190 1.03 14.45 -3.62
C ARG A 190 -0.04 15.21 -4.42
N GLY A 191 -0.92 15.93 -3.71
CA GLY A 191 -2.01 16.69 -4.33
C GLY A 191 -1.60 18.10 -4.76
N GLN A 192 -0.74 18.77 -4.01
CA GLN A 192 -0.35 20.16 -4.25
C GLN A 192 1.04 20.24 -4.92
N ASN A 193 1.28 21.35 -5.64
CA ASN A 193 2.57 21.61 -6.25
C ASN A 193 3.65 21.78 -5.19
N ASN A 194 4.70 20.97 -5.29
CA ASN A 194 5.87 20.98 -4.40
C ASN A 194 5.52 20.91 -2.89
N VAL A 195 4.44 20.23 -2.53
CA VAL A 195 4.06 20.06 -1.12
C VAL A 195 5.14 19.33 -0.32
N GLN A 196 5.92 18.46 -0.95
CA GLN A 196 7.05 17.81 -0.28
C GLN A 196 8.11 18.85 0.13
N GLY A 197 8.49 19.75 -0.78
CA GLY A 197 9.43 20.83 -0.45
C GLY A 197 8.88 21.77 0.64
N ALA A 198 7.58 22.07 0.63
CA ALA A 198 6.94 22.84 1.71
C ALA A 198 7.06 22.13 3.06
N CYS A 199 6.80 20.81 3.11
CA CYS A 199 6.99 20.01 4.32
C CYS A 199 8.44 20.02 4.79
N ASP A 200 9.39 19.83 3.89
CA ASP A 200 10.83 19.76 4.21
C ASP A 200 11.37 21.10 4.73
N MET A 201 10.77 22.20 4.28
CA MET A 201 11.10 23.57 4.75
C MET A 201 10.31 23.99 6.00
N GLY A 202 9.50 23.10 6.57
CA GLY A 202 8.69 23.41 7.75
C GLY A 202 7.49 24.29 7.49
N GLY A 203 7.03 24.39 6.25
CA GLY A 203 5.89 25.21 5.82
C GLY A 203 4.51 24.56 6.01
N LEU A 204 4.45 23.33 6.54
CA LEU A 204 3.22 22.56 6.83
C LEU A 204 3.29 21.93 8.20
#